data_9b9e40c6d8cf76ba2772810b0d19d672
#
_entry.id   9b9e40c6d8cf76ba2772810b0d19d672
#
_cell.length_a   1.000
_cell.length_b   1.000
_cell.length_c   1.000
_cell.angle_alpha   90.00
_cell.angle_beta   90.00
_cell.angle_gamma   90.00
#
_symmetry.space_group_name_H-M   'P 1'
#
loop_
_entity.id
_entity.type
_entity.pdbx_description
1 polymer ?
#
loop_
_entity_poly.entity_id
_entity_poly.type
_entity_poly.pdbx_seq_one_letter_code
_entity_poly.pdbx_strand_id
1 'polypeptide(L)'
;MMVLVGCSKETVHIDFPFEVGDVENIEMYHYAGAPVSAEKKIVVAKTDITDLYHMFENLSLTDKQVEEIIGADVTSFRFNLSDGTNYELVYVCNGVKNGKLKSSTGNFEYFTSSDIGSYWSNMDLESVSVKESELPKWHN
;
A
#
# COMPACT_ATOMS: atom_id res chain seq x y z
N MET A 1 29.16 -4.67 29.06
CA MET A 1 28.67 -4.43 28.19
C MET A 1 27.36 -4.19 28.33
N MET A 2 26.74 -3.66 27.74
CA MET A 2 25.59 -3.43 27.97
C MET A 2 24.79 -3.44 26.89
N VAL A 3 23.89 -3.88 26.84
CA VAL A 3 23.11 -3.96 25.88
C VAL A 3 22.09 -3.06 25.92
N LEU A 4 21.81 -2.39 25.03
CA LEU A 4 20.89 -1.55 25.05
C LEU A 4 19.76 -2.00 24.53
N VAL A 5 18.96 -2.32 25.06
CA VAL A 5 17.87 -2.75 24.64
C VAL A 5 17.04 -1.83 24.31
N GLY A 6 17.03 -1.31 23.64
CA GLY A 6 16.26 -0.40 23.37
C GLY A 6 14.95 -0.56 23.22
N CYS A 7 14.24 0.36 23.34
CA CYS A 7 12.90 0.29 23.13
C CYS A 7 12.67 0.54 21.70
N SER A 8 13.65 0.58 20.89
CA SER A 8 13.40 0.91 19.52
C SER A 8 12.68 -0.23 18.86
N LYS A 9 11.69 0.05 18.09
CA LYS A 9 10.97 -0.95 17.38
C LYS A 9 11.77 -1.38 16.21
N GLU A 10 11.69 -2.63 15.85
CA GLU A 10 12.43 -3.11 14.71
C GLU A 10 11.83 -2.56 13.45
N THR A 11 12.68 -2.18 12.52
CA THR A 11 12.26 -1.79 11.19
C THR A 11 12.04 -3.04 10.36
N VAL A 12 10.91 -3.09 9.70
CA VAL A 12 10.52 -4.22 8.89
C VAL A 12 10.43 -3.76 7.44
N HIS A 13 10.76 -4.61 6.50
CA HIS A 13 10.61 -4.31 5.07
C HIS A 13 9.70 -5.35 4.45
N ILE A 14 8.99 -4.97 3.40
CA ILE A 14 8.16 -5.91 2.67
C ILE A 14 9.05 -6.85 1.87
N ASP A 15 8.75 -8.13 1.97
CA ASP A 15 9.47 -9.14 1.21
C ASP A 15 8.46 -9.71 0.23
N PHE A 16 8.38 -9.16 -0.94
CA PHE A 16 7.44 -9.63 -1.95
C PHE A 16 7.77 -11.06 -2.37
N PRO A 17 6.78 -11.94 -2.46
CA PRO A 17 7.01 -13.32 -2.90
C PRO A 17 7.11 -13.44 -4.43
N PHE A 18 7.34 -12.34 -5.12
CA PHE A 18 7.49 -12.31 -6.58
C PHE A 18 8.50 -11.24 -6.95
N GLU A 19 8.99 -11.27 -8.17
CA GLU A 19 9.95 -10.28 -8.63
C GLU A 19 9.25 -9.21 -9.45
N VAL A 20 9.90 -8.07 -9.64
CA VAL A 20 9.29 -6.96 -10.37
C VAL A 20 8.91 -7.37 -11.80
N GLY A 21 9.68 -8.26 -12.41
CA GLY A 21 9.38 -8.74 -13.75
C GLY A 21 8.13 -9.59 -13.85
N ASP A 22 7.61 -10.07 -12.72
CA ASP A 22 6.39 -10.86 -12.70
C ASP A 22 5.13 -9.98 -12.70
N VAL A 23 5.28 -8.67 -12.51
CA VAL A 23 4.14 -7.76 -12.40
C VAL A 23 3.70 -7.31 -13.78
N GLU A 24 2.47 -7.59 -14.15
CA GLU A 24 1.92 -7.17 -15.42
C GLU A 24 1.39 -5.75 -15.36
N ASN A 25 0.70 -5.41 -14.30
CA ASN A 25 0.20 -4.07 -14.08
C ASN A 25 -0.09 -3.88 -12.60
N ILE A 26 -0.30 -2.63 -12.19
CA ILE A 26 -0.69 -2.33 -10.83
C ILE A 26 -1.96 -1.51 -10.90
N GLU A 27 -3.00 -1.96 -10.22
CA GLU A 27 -4.21 -1.19 -10.10
C GLU A 27 -4.12 -0.38 -8.82
N MET A 28 -4.26 0.93 -8.93
CA MET A 28 -4.25 1.81 -7.77
C MET A 28 -5.67 2.29 -7.53
N TYR A 29 -6.08 2.30 -6.28
CA TYR A 29 -7.41 2.75 -5.89
C TYR A 29 -7.28 3.81 -4.81
N HIS A 30 -8.18 4.78 -4.80
CA HIS A 30 -8.16 5.81 -3.78
C HIS A 30 -9.56 6.27 -3.44
N TYR A 31 -9.81 6.50 -2.16
CA TYR A 31 -11.00 7.21 -1.72
C TYR A 31 -10.68 7.97 -0.44
N ALA A 32 -11.44 9.03 -0.19
CA ALA A 32 -11.31 9.81 1.03
C ALA A 32 -12.62 9.72 1.76
N GLY A 33 -12.58 9.23 2.96
CA GLY A 33 -13.76 9.16 3.81
C GLY A 33 -14.61 7.92 3.62
N ALA A 34 -15.12 7.71 2.41
CA ALA A 34 -16.03 6.59 2.18
C ALA A 34 -15.74 5.88 0.87
N PRO A 35 -15.83 4.55 0.84
CA PRO A 35 -15.53 3.76 -0.37
C PRO A 35 -16.42 4.07 -1.56
N VAL A 36 -17.56 4.68 -1.33
CA VAL A 36 -18.49 4.99 -2.41
C VAL A 36 -17.86 5.99 -3.41
N SER A 37 -16.87 6.74 -2.99
CA SER A 37 -16.20 7.71 -3.85
C SER A 37 -14.92 7.15 -4.49
N ALA A 38 -14.72 5.87 -4.48
CA ALA A 38 -13.46 5.26 -4.92
C ALA A 38 -13.22 5.44 -6.41
N GLU A 39 -11.97 5.66 -6.75
CA GLU A 39 -11.50 5.79 -8.11
C GLU A 39 -10.32 4.86 -8.33
N LYS A 40 -10.04 4.54 -9.59
CA LYS A 40 -8.96 3.64 -9.96
C LYS A 40 -8.08 4.23 -11.05
N LYS A 41 -6.80 4.01 -10.96
CA LYS A 41 -5.81 4.26 -12.00
C LYS A 41 -5.09 2.96 -12.28
N ILE A 42 -4.76 2.68 -13.53
CA ILE A 42 -4.04 1.46 -13.88
C ILE A 42 -2.65 1.83 -14.36
N VAL A 43 -1.64 1.29 -13.71
CA VAL A 43 -0.24 1.55 -14.02
C VAL A 43 0.25 0.41 -14.89
N VAL A 44 0.60 0.71 -16.15
CA VAL A 44 1.08 -0.29 -17.09
C VAL A 44 2.51 -0.04 -17.56
N ALA A 45 3.02 1.18 -17.40
CA ALA A 45 4.38 1.49 -17.81
C ALA A 45 5.38 0.79 -16.92
N LYS A 46 6.33 0.10 -17.51
CA LYS A 46 7.30 -0.68 -16.74
C LYS A 46 8.13 0.16 -15.80
N THR A 47 8.45 1.39 -16.18
CA THR A 47 9.20 2.28 -15.30
C THR A 47 8.40 2.61 -14.05
N ASP A 48 7.09 2.87 -14.20
CA ASP A 48 6.25 3.20 -13.06
C ASP A 48 6.03 1.98 -12.18
N ILE A 49 5.87 0.80 -12.78
CA ILE A 49 5.75 -0.45 -12.03
C ILE A 49 7.01 -0.69 -11.21
N THR A 50 8.17 -0.50 -11.82
CA THR A 50 9.44 -0.70 -11.15
C THR A 50 9.61 0.30 -9.99
N ASP A 51 9.23 1.55 -10.21
CA ASP A 51 9.34 2.57 -9.18
C ASP A 51 8.44 2.23 -7.97
N LEU A 52 7.22 1.81 -8.22
CA LEU A 52 6.30 1.44 -7.14
C LEU A 52 6.80 0.20 -6.40
N TYR A 53 7.25 -0.81 -7.12
CA TYR A 53 7.75 -2.03 -6.52
C TYR A 53 8.93 -1.72 -5.58
N HIS A 54 9.89 -0.94 -6.05
CA HIS A 54 11.07 -0.60 -5.23
C HIS A 54 10.73 0.37 -4.11
N MET A 55 9.74 1.24 -4.32
CA MET A 55 9.28 2.11 -3.25
C MET A 55 8.78 1.28 -2.08
N PHE A 56 7.94 0.29 -2.36
CA PHE A 56 7.41 -0.56 -1.30
C PHE A 56 8.49 -1.42 -0.66
N GLU A 57 9.42 -1.95 -1.46
CA GLU A 57 10.51 -2.76 -0.90
C GLU A 57 11.38 -1.95 0.06
N ASN A 58 11.56 -0.67 -0.23
CA ASN A 58 12.46 0.16 0.53
C ASN A 58 11.78 0.91 1.68
N LEU A 59 10.48 0.72 1.86
CA LEU A 59 9.80 1.37 2.97
C LEU A 59 10.31 0.83 4.29
N SER A 60 10.50 1.74 5.23
CA SER A 60 10.80 1.37 6.60
C SER A 60 9.48 1.29 7.34
N LEU A 61 9.07 0.11 7.71
CA LEU A 61 7.82 -0.13 8.41
C LEU A 61 8.11 -0.50 9.85
N THR A 62 7.18 -0.22 10.72
CA THR A 62 7.36 -0.51 12.14
C THR A 62 6.22 -1.40 12.61
N ASP A 63 6.56 -2.46 13.34
CA ASP A 63 5.56 -3.34 13.90
C ASP A 63 5.05 -2.65 15.16
N LYS A 64 4.10 -1.74 14.99
CA LYS A 64 3.60 -0.91 16.05
C LYS A 64 2.11 -0.82 15.87
N GLN A 65 1.38 -0.91 16.96
CA GLN A 65 -0.06 -0.80 16.92
C GLN A 65 -0.45 0.61 16.50
N VAL A 66 -1.40 0.69 15.59
CA VAL A 66 -1.96 1.96 15.15
C VAL A 66 -3.45 1.87 15.34
N GLU A 67 -4.04 2.91 15.92
CA GLU A 67 -5.48 2.89 16.14
C GLU A 67 -6.24 2.91 14.83
N GLU A 68 -7.46 2.41 14.89
CA GLU A 68 -8.31 2.42 13.73
C GLU A 68 -8.56 3.86 13.31
N ILE A 69 -8.46 4.12 12.02
CA ILE A 69 -8.64 5.47 11.49
C ILE A 69 -9.93 5.50 10.71
N ILE A 70 -10.86 6.32 11.16
CA ILE A 70 -12.17 6.43 10.54
C ILE A 70 -12.20 7.67 9.65
N GLY A 71 -12.73 7.55 8.44
CA GLY A 71 -12.82 8.67 7.52
C GLY A 71 -11.50 9.10 6.94
N ALA A 72 -10.52 8.21 6.97
CA ALA A 72 -9.19 8.53 6.48
C ALA A 72 -9.11 8.42 4.97
N ASP A 73 -8.00 8.88 4.42
CA ASP A 73 -7.68 8.64 3.03
C ASP A 73 -7.16 7.23 2.90
N VAL A 74 -7.64 6.51 1.93
CA VAL A 74 -7.21 5.12 1.68
C VAL A 74 -6.71 5.01 0.26
N THR A 75 -5.48 4.53 0.10
CA THR A 75 -4.86 4.27 -1.20
C THR A 75 -4.47 2.79 -1.23
N SER A 76 -5.00 2.06 -2.19
CA SER A 76 -4.76 0.63 -2.28
C SER A 76 -4.04 0.29 -3.56
N PHE A 77 -3.32 -0.81 -3.55
CA PHE A 77 -2.54 -1.25 -4.70
C PHE A 77 -2.77 -2.73 -4.91
N ARG A 78 -3.09 -3.12 -6.12
CA ARG A 78 -3.21 -4.53 -6.49
C ARG A 78 -2.17 -4.82 -7.56
N PHE A 79 -1.15 -5.58 -7.21
CA PHE A 79 -0.12 -6.00 -8.15
C PHE A 79 -0.65 -7.23 -8.86
N ASN A 80 -0.98 -7.10 -10.14
CA ASN A 80 -1.46 -8.24 -10.92
C ASN A 80 -0.27 -8.94 -11.55
N LEU A 81 -0.15 -10.23 -11.31
CA LEU A 81 1.03 -10.99 -11.70
C LEU A 81 0.75 -11.81 -12.94
N SER A 82 1.81 -12.14 -13.67
CA SER A 82 1.72 -12.86 -14.93
C SER A 82 1.15 -14.27 -14.79
N ASP A 83 1.20 -14.85 -13.58
CA ASP A 83 0.63 -16.17 -13.34
C ASP A 83 -0.87 -16.13 -13.00
N GLY A 84 -1.49 -14.95 -13.07
CA GLY A 84 -2.92 -14.81 -12.78
C GLY A 84 -3.25 -14.52 -11.33
N THR A 85 -2.27 -14.53 -10.45
CA THR A 85 -2.51 -14.19 -9.05
C THR A 85 -2.29 -12.70 -8.82
N ASN A 86 -2.59 -12.22 -7.63
CA ASN A 86 -2.34 -10.82 -7.30
C ASN A 86 -1.86 -10.69 -5.86
N TYR A 87 -1.30 -9.52 -5.57
CA TYR A 87 -0.82 -9.18 -4.24
C TYR A 87 -1.36 -7.80 -3.91
N GLU A 88 -2.02 -7.67 -2.78
CA GLU A 88 -2.72 -6.43 -2.44
C GLU A 88 -2.13 -5.74 -1.22
N LEU A 89 -2.04 -4.41 -1.31
CA LEU A 89 -1.59 -3.57 -0.21
C LEU A 89 -2.60 -2.45 -0.01
N VAL A 90 -2.92 -2.14 1.23
CA VAL A 90 -3.86 -1.07 1.56
C VAL A 90 -3.19 -0.10 2.52
N TYR A 91 -3.12 1.16 2.12
CA TYR A 91 -2.52 2.21 2.93
C TYR A 91 -3.64 3.11 3.46
N VAL A 92 -3.72 3.24 4.76
CA VAL A 92 -4.73 4.08 5.44
C VAL A 92 -4.00 5.18 6.19
N CYS A 93 -4.37 6.41 5.95
CA CYS A 93 -3.67 7.55 6.51
C CYS A 93 -4.64 8.57 7.05
N ASN A 94 -4.37 9.13 8.22
CA ASN A 94 -5.24 10.15 8.78
C ASN A 94 -4.64 11.54 8.68
N GLY A 95 -3.82 11.77 7.70
CA GLY A 95 -3.27 13.09 7.49
C GLY A 95 -1.78 13.08 7.29
N VAL A 96 -1.00 13.37 8.31
CA VAL A 96 0.40 13.58 8.11
C VAL A 96 1.24 12.53 8.77
N LYS A 97 1.99 11.78 8.00
CA LYS A 97 3.00 10.86 8.52
C LYS A 97 2.50 9.90 9.59
N ASN A 98 1.26 9.51 9.49
CA ASN A 98 0.69 8.62 10.48
C ASN A 98 -0.21 7.64 9.75
N GLY A 99 0.36 6.65 9.16
CA GLY A 99 -0.34 5.71 8.33
C GLY A 99 -0.12 4.26 8.73
N LYS A 100 -0.95 3.41 8.15
CA LYS A 100 -0.90 1.99 8.39
C LYS A 100 -0.90 1.32 7.02
N LEU A 101 0.04 0.43 6.79
CA LEU A 101 0.09 -0.36 5.57
C LEU A 101 -0.27 -1.79 5.93
N LYS A 102 -1.29 -2.32 5.28
CA LYS A 102 -1.78 -3.66 5.56
C LYS A 102 -1.88 -4.46 4.29
N SER A 103 -1.80 -5.75 4.42
CA SER A 103 -1.94 -6.66 3.28
C SER A 103 -2.64 -7.93 3.72
N SER A 104 -3.75 -8.26 3.05
CA SER A 104 -4.42 -9.53 3.30
C SER A 104 -3.64 -10.67 2.63
N THR A 105 -3.01 -10.41 1.48
CA THR A 105 -2.22 -11.43 0.81
C THR A 105 -0.87 -11.63 1.48
N GLY A 106 -0.26 -10.55 1.99
CA GLY A 106 0.99 -10.65 2.73
C GLY A 106 0.80 -10.94 4.21
N ASN A 107 -0.45 -10.86 4.68
CA ASN A 107 -0.81 -11.14 6.06
C ASN A 107 -0.03 -10.31 7.06
N PHE A 108 -0.04 -9.01 6.89
CA PHE A 108 0.64 -8.12 7.82
C PHE A 108 -0.08 -6.77 7.96
N GLU A 109 0.28 -6.06 9.02
CA GLU A 109 -0.25 -4.74 9.28
C GLU A 109 0.85 -3.99 10.02
N TYR A 110 1.39 -2.95 9.42
CA TYR A 110 2.52 -2.21 9.99
C TYR A 110 2.28 -0.71 9.94
N PHE A 111 2.88 0.01 10.87
CA PHE A 111 2.86 1.46 10.88
C PHE A 111 3.89 2.00 9.87
N THR A 112 3.58 3.10 9.23
CA THR A 112 4.55 3.81 8.40
C THR A 112 4.34 5.31 8.50
N SER A 113 5.43 6.06 8.52
CA SER A 113 5.38 7.51 8.45
C SER A 113 5.61 8.01 7.02
N SER A 114 5.74 7.09 6.06
CA SER A 114 5.95 7.47 4.66
C SER A 114 4.65 7.95 4.03
N ASP A 115 4.76 8.88 3.10
CA ASP A 115 3.59 9.42 2.42
C ASP A 115 3.32 8.59 1.16
N ILE A 116 2.64 7.48 1.34
CA ILE A 116 2.32 6.59 0.24
C ILE A 116 1.15 7.15 -0.57
N GLY A 117 0.26 7.89 0.09
CA GLY A 117 -0.91 8.42 -0.60
C GLY A 117 -0.59 9.40 -1.71
N SER A 118 0.55 10.09 -1.62
CA SER A 118 0.92 11.06 -2.66
C SER A 118 1.20 10.40 -4.01
N TYR A 119 1.48 9.10 -4.02
CA TYR A 119 1.68 8.39 -5.28
C TYR A 119 0.41 8.40 -6.13
N TRP A 120 -0.75 8.42 -5.50
CA TRP A 120 -2.01 8.49 -6.23
C TRP A 120 -2.09 9.82 -7.01
N SER A 121 -1.89 10.93 -6.33
CA SER A 121 -2.03 12.24 -6.98
C SER A 121 -0.87 12.56 -7.93
N ASN A 122 0.30 11.99 -7.69
CA ASN A 122 1.46 12.25 -8.53
C ASN A 122 1.49 11.39 -9.80
N MET A 123 0.69 10.33 -9.84
CA MET A 123 0.67 9.47 -11.02
C MET A 123 -0.24 10.12 -12.06
N ASP A 124 0.34 10.58 -13.17
CA ASP A 124 -0.40 11.27 -14.20
C ASP A 124 -1.14 10.28 -15.11
N LEU A 125 -2.22 9.72 -14.59
CA LEU A 125 -3.03 8.75 -15.31
C LEU A 125 -4.50 9.10 -15.12
N GLU A 126 -5.33 8.69 -16.07
CA GLU A 126 -6.75 8.89 -15.93
C GLU A 126 -7.30 8.03 -14.83
N SER A 127 -8.23 8.57 -14.06
CA SER A 127 -8.92 7.80 -13.04
C SER A 127 -10.35 7.55 -13.48
N VAL A 128 -10.88 6.41 -13.07
CA VAL A 128 -12.28 6.07 -13.34
C VAL A 128 -12.92 5.67 -12.03
N SER A 129 -14.22 5.94 -11.91
CA SER A 129 -14.97 5.55 -10.72
C SER A 129 -15.12 4.04 -10.69
N VAL A 130 -15.03 3.45 -9.52
CA VAL A 130 -15.21 2.02 -9.35
C VAL A 130 -16.16 1.75 -8.21
N LYS A 131 -16.70 0.55 -8.20
CA LYS A 131 -17.58 0.12 -7.11
C LYS A 131 -16.73 -0.35 -5.94
N GLU A 132 -17.30 -0.22 -4.76
CA GLU A 132 -16.62 -0.67 -3.56
C GLU A 132 -16.19 -2.15 -3.67
N SER A 133 -16.97 -2.96 -4.35
CA SER A 133 -16.66 -4.38 -4.50
C SER A 133 -15.37 -4.65 -5.30
N GLU A 134 -14.86 -3.65 -6.03
CA GLU A 134 -13.63 -3.84 -6.78
C GLU A 134 -12.39 -3.54 -5.95
N LEU A 135 -12.55 -2.93 -4.80
CA LEU A 135 -11.40 -2.53 -3.99
C LEU A 135 -10.70 -3.75 -3.38
N PRO A 136 -9.38 -3.66 -3.20
CA PRO A 136 -8.68 -4.69 -2.45
C PRO A 136 -9.30 -4.86 -1.08
N LYS A 137 -9.46 -6.12 -0.67
CA LYS A 137 -10.11 -6.40 0.59
C LYS A 137 -9.12 -6.50 1.71
N TRP A 138 -9.57 -6.06 2.87
CA TRP A 138 -8.81 -6.19 4.07
C TRP A 138 -9.61 -7.05 5.02
N HIS A 139 -9.01 -8.10 5.54
CA HIS A 139 -9.69 -8.94 6.48
C HIS A 139 -9.23 -8.59 7.89
N ASN A 140 -10.14 -8.36 8.75
CA ASN A 140 -9.82 -8.06 10.13
C ASN A 140 -9.57 -9.33 10.91
#